data_9f8a1d039543447bd6b169f73b362e4d
#
_entry.id   9f8a1d039543447bd6b169f73b362e4d
#
_cell.length_a   1.000
_cell.length_b   1.000
_cell.length_c   1.000
_cell.angle_alpha   90.00
_cell.angle_beta   90.00
_cell.angle_gamma   90.00
#
_symmetry.space_group_name_H-M   'P 1'
#
loop_
_entity.id
_entity.type
_entity.pdbx_description
1 polymer ?
#
loop_
_entity_poly.entity_id
_entity_poly.type
_entity_poly.pdbx_seq_one_letter_code
_entity_poly.pdbx_strand_id
1 'polypeptide(L)'
;ELKIILPAWSVAEMDAIAIDRENILEATMMAMRQTVENLAVKPRLVLVDGNRHPHTGILERTIVDGDTLSCAVACASILAKTHRDQKMRQLDELYEGFGFAKHKGYGTPAHREALKVLGACAIHRISFAPVVKYQRVEEDLPRQLKASLEQCDSVLELHCWVDVNLRPAYGKLKLVWVETLRRRYAERLAKLAYREGLAE
;
A
#
# COMPACT_ATOMS: atom_id res chain seq x y z
N GLU A 1 -13.32 -20.67 6.79
CA GLU A 1 -13.32 -21.70 7.85
C GLU A 1 -12.31 -21.39 8.95
N LEU A 2 -10.99 -21.16 8.66
CA LEU A 2 -9.98 -20.89 9.71
C LEU A 2 -10.38 -19.74 10.65
N LYS A 3 -10.93 -18.65 10.12
CA LYS A 3 -11.36 -17.48 10.92
C LYS A 3 -12.47 -17.80 11.94
N ILE A 4 -13.15 -18.92 11.78
CA ILE A 4 -14.24 -19.36 12.68
C ILE A 4 -13.68 -20.24 13.81
N ILE A 5 -12.69 -21.07 13.48
CA ILE A 5 -12.16 -22.08 14.43
C ILE A 5 -10.97 -21.59 15.25
N LEU A 6 -10.27 -20.57 14.79
CA LEU A 6 -9.12 -20.01 15.53
C LEU A 6 -9.64 -19.12 16.68
N PRO A 7 -9.07 -19.24 17.88
CA PRO A 7 -9.48 -18.45 19.06
C PRO A 7 -9.16 -16.96 18.90
N ALA A 8 -8.13 -16.63 18.14
CA ALA A 8 -7.76 -15.28 17.73
C ALA A 8 -6.99 -15.31 16.41
N TRP A 9 -7.20 -14.32 15.59
CA TRP A 9 -6.42 -14.10 14.37
C TRP A 9 -6.38 -12.60 14.05
N SER A 10 -5.34 -12.20 13.35
CA SER A 10 -5.16 -10.85 12.87
C SER A 10 -4.40 -10.89 11.55
N VAL A 11 -4.58 -9.87 10.73
CA VAL A 11 -3.79 -9.63 9.51
C VAL A 11 -3.45 -8.16 9.47
N ALA A 12 -2.20 -7.86 9.19
CA ALA A 12 -1.72 -6.51 8.91
C ALA A 12 -1.10 -6.44 7.52
N GLU A 13 -1.17 -5.29 6.90
CA GLU A 13 -0.59 -5.03 5.58
C GLU A 13 0.14 -3.69 5.56
N MET A 14 1.23 -3.63 4.80
CA MET A 14 1.94 -2.39 4.50
C MET A 14 1.68 -2.01 3.04
N ASP A 15 1.40 -0.75 2.81
CA ASP A 15 1.21 -0.21 1.46
C ASP A 15 2.54 -0.02 0.71
N ALA A 16 2.44 0.31 -0.57
CA ALA A 16 3.60 0.53 -1.41
C ALA A 16 4.47 1.69 -0.92
N ILE A 17 3.87 2.73 -0.34
CA ILE A 17 4.57 3.91 0.17
C ILE A 17 5.41 3.55 1.39
N ALA A 18 4.85 2.79 2.32
CA ALA A 18 5.58 2.29 3.48
C ALA A 18 6.77 1.40 3.06
N ILE A 19 6.57 0.53 2.07
CA ILE A 19 7.63 -0.33 1.54
C ILE A 19 8.72 0.49 0.85
N ASP A 20 8.35 1.51 0.08
CA ASP A 20 9.31 2.38 -0.61
C ASP A 20 10.15 3.21 0.39
N ARG A 21 9.57 3.60 1.54
CA ARG A 21 10.25 4.34 2.59
C ARG A 21 11.16 3.47 3.44
N GLU A 22 10.68 2.32 3.91
CA GLU A 22 11.35 1.48 4.90
C GLU A 22 12.15 0.30 4.31
N ASN A 23 11.97 -0.01 3.05
CA ASN A 23 12.28 -1.25 2.33
C ASN A 23 11.36 -2.44 2.68
N ILE A 24 11.42 -3.50 1.83
CA ILE A 24 10.52 -4.65 1.96
C ILE A 24 10.76 -5.46 3.25
N LEU A 25 12.00 -5.56 3.72
CA LEU A 25 12.32 -6.31 4.94
C LEU A 25 11.72 -5.63 6.17
N GLU A 26 12.01 -4.35 6.36
CA GLU A 26 11.49 -3.59 7.50
C GLU A 26 9.97 -3.48 7.47
N ALA A 27 9.38 -3.22 6.30
CA ALA A 27 7.93 -3.23 6.14
C ALA A 27 7.30 -4.59 6.52
N THR A 28 7.98 -5.70 6.21
CA THR A 28 7.53 -7.04 6.62
C THR A 28 7.62 -7.20 8.14
N MET A 29 8.71 -6.77 8.76
CA MET A 29 8.86 -6.82 10.23
C MET A 29 7.81 -5.94 10.93
N MET A 30 7.51 -4.76 10.38
CA MET A 30 6.44 -3.88 10.87
C MET A 30 5.07 -4.56 10.78
N ALA A 31 4.74 -5.16 9.64
CA ALA A 31 3.47 -5.89 9.47
C ALA A 31 3.33 -7.06 10.45
N MET A 32 4.42 -7.80 10.71
CA MET A 32 4.43 -8.88 11.69
C MET A 32 4.19 -8.36 13.11
N ARG A 33 4.86 -7.28 13.53
CA ARG A 33 4.62 -6.63 14.84
C ARG A 33 3.17 -6.21 14.97
N GLN A 34 2.66 -5.46 14.02
CA GLN A 34 1.28 -4.97 14.02
C GLN A 34 0.26 -6.12 14.06
N THR A 35 0.54 -7.23 13.35
CA THR A 35 -0.31 -8.42 13.39
C THR A 35 -0.38 -8.98 14.83
N VAL A 36 0.75 -9.10 15.53
CA VAL A 36 0.78 -9.60 16.92
C VAL A 36 0.13 -8.61 17.88
N GLU A 37 0.33 -7.31 17.69
CA GLU A 37 -0.29 -6.25 18.49
C GLU A 37 -1.81 -6.23 18.36
N ASN A 38 -2.34 -6.52 17.17
CA ASN A 38 -3.77 -6.52 16.88
C ASN A 38 -4.49 -7.81 17.30
N LEU A 39 -3.79 -8.81 17.83
CA LEU A 39 -4.44 -10.02 18.33
C LEU A 39 -5.29 -9.71 19.56
N ALA A 40 -6.54 -10.19 19.55
CA ALA A 40 -7.45 -10.07 20.68
C ALA A 40 -6.94 -10.82 21.93
N VAL A 41 -6.18 -11.90 21.73
CA VAL A 41 -5.55 -12.69 22.79
C VAL A 41 -4.03 -12.63 22.60
N LYS A 42 -3.31 -12.15 23.60
CA LYS A 42 -1.86 -12.06 23.55
C LYS A 42 -1.21 -13.45 23.63
N PRO A 43 -0.34 -13.81 22.68
CA PRO A 43 0.36 -15.10 22.70
C PRO A 43 1.51 -15.08 23.73
N ARG A 44 1.89 -16.24 24.24
CA ARG A 44 3.09 -16.41 25.05
C ARG A 44 4.35 -16.68 24.23
N LEU A 45 4.18 -17.11 23.00
CA LEU A 45 5.24 -17.43 22.04
C LEU A 45 4.78 -17.03 20.63
N VAL A 46 5.65 -16.37 19.90
CA VAL A 46 5.46 -16.05 18.47
C VAL A 46 6.37 -16.94 17.65
N LEU A 47 5.79 -17.73 16.75
CA LEU A 47 6.52 -18.50 15.74
C LEU A 47 6.57 -17.67 14.46
N VAL A 48 7.76 -17.44 13.96
CA VAL A 48 8.01 -16.59 12.80
C VAL A 48 8.53 -17.46 11.65
N ASP A 49 7.86 -17.43 10.51
CA ASP A 49 8.36 -18.05 9.29
C ASP A 49 9.58 -17.30 8.76
N GLY A 50 10.69 -18.02 8.56
CA GLY A 50 11.95 -17.46 8.11
C GLY A 50 13.01 -17.37 9.20
N ASN A 51 13.99 -16.46 9.05
CA ASN A 51 15.17 -16.36 9.90
C ASN A 51 15.35 -14.98 10.57
N ARG A 52 14.34 -14.11 10.54
CA ARG A 52 14.40 -12.76 11.10
C ARG A 52 13.40 -12.58 12.24
N HIS A 53 13.79 -11.87 13.25
CA HIS A 53 12.98 -11.54 14.41
C HIS A 53 12.27 -10.19 14.19
N PRO A 54 10.93 -10.14 14.24
CA PRO A 54 10.19 -8.89 14.15
C PRO A 54 10.29 -8.01 15.40
N HIS A 55 10.80 -8.52 16.51
CA HIS A 55 10.91 -7.81 17.80
C HIS A 55 9.56 -7.37 18.34
N THR A 56 8.65 -8.32 18.52
CA THR A 56 7.28 -8.10 19.02
C THR A 56 7.20 -7.80 20.53
N GLY A 57 8.31 -7.91 21.26
CA GLY A 57 8.32 -7.80 22.71
C GLY A 57 7.84 -9.07 23.44
N ILE A 58 7.52 -10.12 22.71
CA ILE A 58 7.11 -11.44 23.22
C ILE A 58 8.21 -12.43 22.84
N LEU A 59 8.28 -13.57 23.54
CA LEU A 59 9.22 -14.63 23.19
C LEU A 59 9.01 -15.07 21.74
N GLU A 60 10.07 -15.03 20.94
CA GLU A 60 10.03 -15.34 19.51
C GLU A 60 10.90 -16.55 19.17
N ARG A 61 10.43 -17.35 18.22
CA ARG A 61 11.20 -18.42 17.59
C ARG A 61 11.06 -18.37 16.09
N THR A 62 12.16 -18.21 15.39
CA THR A 62 12.21 -18.26 13.92
C THR A 62 12.30 -19.71 13.45
N ILE A 63 11.60 -20.04 12.37
CA ILE A 63 11.55 -21.37 11.78
C ILE A 63 11.61 -21.18 10.24
N VAL A 64 12.70 -21.62 9.65
CA VAL A 64 12.81 -21.67 8.18
C VAL A 64 11.85 -22.73 7.66
N ASP A 65 11.13 -22.43 6.57
CA ASP A 65 10.05 -23.27 6.03
C ASP A 65 8.99 -23.64 7.08
N GLY A 66 8.68 -22.66 7.93
CA GLY A 66 7.83 -22.82 9.11
C GLY A 66 6.41 -23.27 8.77
N ASP A 67 5.89 -22.89 7.61
CA ASP A 67 4.57 -23.29 7.11
C ASP A 67 4.47 -24.79 6.82
N THR A 68 5.58 -25.46 6.56
CA THR A 68 5.64 -26.92 6.39
C THR A 68 5.87 -27.68 7.71
N LEU A 69 6.43 -26.99 8.71
CA LEU A 69 6.86 -27.58 9.98
C LEU A 69 5.91 -27.33 11.15
N SER A 70 5.07 -26.29 11.04
CA SER A 70 4.17 -25.85 12.12
C SER A 70 2.77 -25.56 11.60
N CYS A 71 1.77 -26.23 12.15
CA CYS A 71 0.36 -25.99 11.83
C CYS A 71 -0.05 -24.53 12.11
N ALA A 72 0.47 -23.92 13.17
CA ALA A 72 0.17 -22.51 13.49
C ALA A 72 0.70 -21.57 12.40
N VAL A 73 1.94 -21.80 11.91
CA VAL A 73 2.54 -21.01 10.83
C VAL A 73 1.81 -21.27 9.51
N ALA A 74 1.44 -22.52 9.21
CA ALA A 74 0.64 -22.85 8.03
C ALA A 74 -0.71 -22.14 8.02
N CYS A 75 -1.43 -22.12 9.15
CA CYS A 75 -2.69 -21.39 9.28
C CYS A 75 -2.50 -19.89 9.04
N ALA A 76 -1.46 -19.29 9.61
CA ALA A 76 -1.15 -17.88 9.41
C ALA A 76 -0.82 -17.57 7.94
N SER A 77 -0.04 -18.43 7.28
CA SER A 77 0.28 -18.33 5.85
C SER A 77 -0.97 -18.36 4.96
N ILE A 78 -1.90 -19.29 5.25
CA ILE A 78 -3.19 -19.40 4.53
C ILE A 78 -4.03 -18.12 4.72
N LEU A 79 -4.11 -17.60 5.95
CA LEU A 79 -4.86 -16.38 6.23
C LEU A 79 -4.27 -15.18 5.49
N ALA A 80 -2.96 -15.00 5.56
CA ALA A 80 -2.26 -13.92 4.87
C ALA A 80 -2.45 -14.00 3.35
N LYS A 81 -2.26 -15.21 2.77
CA LYS A 81 -2.46 -15.44 1.34
C LYS A 81 -3.89 -15.18 0.90
N THR A 82 -4.86 -15.68 1.64
CA THR A 82 -6.29 -15.49 1.30
C THR A 82 -6.66 -14.00 1.36
N HIS A 83 -6.19 -13.28 2.37
CA HIS A 83 -6.38 -11.84 2.50
C HIS A 83 -5.77 -11.09 1.31
N ARG A 84 -4.51 -11.39 0.97
CA ARG A 84 -3.83 -10.80 -0.18
C ARG A 84 -4.58 -11.07 -1.49
N ASP A 85 -5.02 -12.31 -1.72
CA ASP A 85 -5.74 -12.67 -2.93
C ASP A 85 -7.08 -11.94 -3.05
N GLN A 86 -7.77 -11.72 -1.94
CA GLN A 86 -9.00 -10.93 -1.90
C GLN A 86 -8.72 -9.45 -2.18
N LYS A 87 -7.70 -8.89 -1.55
CA LYS A 87 -7.26 -7.51 -1.79
C LYS A 87 -6.90 -7.27 -3.26
N MET A 88 -6.16 -8.20 -3.88
CA MET A 88 -5.78 -8.10 -5.29
C MET A 88 -6.97 -8.17 -6.24
N ARG A 89 -8.06 -8.89 -5.89
CA ARG A 89 -9.31 -8.84 -6.68
C ARG A 89 -9.99 -7.48 -6.59
N GLN A 90 -10.08 -6.90 -5.39
CA GLN A 90 -10.62 -5.56 -5.20
C GLN A 90 -9.80 -4.49 -5.95
N LEU A 91 -8.47 -4.62 -5.91
CA LEU A 91 -7.58 -3.72 -6.63
C LEU A 91 -7.67 -3.89 -8.15
N ASP A 92 -8.00 -5.09 -8.65
CA ASP A 92 -8.23 -5.32 -10.08
C ASP A 92 -9.45 -4.54 -10.62
N GLU A 93 -10.49 -4.41 -9.78
CA GLU A 93 -11.67 -3.60 -10.09
C GLU A 93 -11.37 -2.10 -10.09
N LEU A 94 -10.48 -1.63 -9.20
CA LEU A 94 -10.08 -0.23 -9.11
C LEU A 94 -9.07 0.19 -10.17
N TYR A 95 -8.21 -0.75 -10.59
CA TYR A 95 -7.10 -0.53 -11.52
C TYR A 95 -7.27 -1.45 -12.73
N GLU A 96 -8.30 -1.20 -13.50
CA GLU A 96 -8.62 -2.01 -14.69
C GLU A 96 -7.45 -2.11 -15.66
N GLY A 97 -7.31 -3.27 -16.28
CA GLY A 97 -6.30 -3.54 -17.31
C GLY A 97 -4.97 -4.05 -16.78
N PHE A 98 -4.68 -3.95 -15.48
CA PHE A 98 -3.45 -4.53 -14.91
C PHE A 98 -3.53 -6.04 -14.75
N GLY A 99 -4.71 -6.61 -14.43
CA GLY A 99 -4.92 -8.03 -14.23
C GLY A 99 -4.45 -8.53 -12.86
N PHE A 100 -4.54 -7.70 -11.82
CA PHE A 100 -4.14 -8.03 -10.45
C PHE A 100 -4.87 -9.23 -9.88
N ALA A 101 -6.13 -9.46 -10.26
CA ALA A 101 -6.90 -10.64 -9.87
C ALA A 101 -6.28 -11.95 -10.38
N LYS A 102 -5.52 -11.93 -11.46
CA LYS A 102 -4.86 -13.12 -12.03
C LYS A 102 -3.49 -13.35 -11.40
N HIS A 103 -2.61 -12.37 -11.47
CA HIS A 103 -1.20 -12.55 -11.10
C HIS A 103 -0.86 -12.05 -9.70
N LYS A 104 -1.82 -11.52 -8.92
CA LYS A 104 -1.65 -11.09 -7.52
C LYS A 104 -0.48 -10.12 -7.30
N GLY A 105 -0.17 -9.29 -8.29
CA GLY A 105 0.95 -8.35 -8.25
C GLY A 105 2.32 -8.96 -8.59
N TYR A 106 2.39 -10.25 -8.90
CA TYR A 106 3.64 -10.86 -9.35
C TYR A 106 4.06 -10.36 -10.72
N GLY A 107 5.38 -10.28 -10.97
CA GLY A 107 5.98 -9.77 -12.21
C GLY A 107 5.86 -10.71 -13.40
N THR A 108 4.67 -11.19 -13.70
CA THR A 108 4.38 -12.04 -14.88
C THR A 108 4.58 -11.26 -16.18
N PRO A 109 4.74 -11.94 -17.34
CA PRO A 109 4.80 -11.26 -18.63
C PRO A 109 3.59 -10.32 -18.86
N ALA A 110 2.37 -10.77 -18.51
CA ALA A 110 1.16 -9.99 -18.65
C ALA A 110 1.20 -8.71 -17.78
N HIS A 111 1.66 -8.80 -16.52
CA HIS A 111 1.79 -7.63 -15.65
C HIS A 111 2.83 -6.64 -16.19
N ARG A 112 3.96 -7.13 -16.70
CA ARG A 112 4.98 -6.26 -17.30
C ARG A 112 4.49 -5.56 -18.56
N GLU A 113 3.66 -6.24 -19.37
CA GLU A 113 3.05 -5.62 -20.56
C GLU A 113 2.02 -4.56 -20.15
N ALA A 114 1.17 -4.85 -19.15
CA ALA A 114 0.26 -3.85 -18.60
C ALA A 114 1.00 -2.60 -18.08
N LEU A 115 2.12 -2.78 -17.38
CA LEU A 115 2.98 -1.66 -16.95
C LEU A 115 3.52 -0.83 -18.11
N LYS A 116 3.88 -1.44 -19.24
CA LYS A 116 4.35 -0.69 -20.42
C LYS A 116 3.22 0.17 -21.02
N VAL A 117 2.02 -0.39 -21.09
CA VAL A 117 0.87 0.29 -21.72
C VAL A 117 0.27 1.34 -20.79
N LEU A 118 0.03 0.98 -19.52
CA LEU A 118 -0.71 1.80 -18.55
C LEU A 118 0.20 2.68 -17.69
N GLY A 119 1.50 2.35 -17.59
CA GLY A 119 2.41 2.96 -16.62
C GLY A 119 2.22 2.37 -15.23
N ALA A 120 3.01 2.81 -14.25
CA ALA A 120 2.83 2.44 -12.86
C ALA A 120 1.63 3.17 -12.25
N CYS A 121 0.86 2.50 -11.38
CA CYS A 121 -0.20 3.10 -10.57
C CYS A 121 0.22 3.14 -9.08
N ALA A 122 -0.60 3.77 -8.21
CA ALA A 122 -0.24 4.05 -6.82
C ALA A 122 0.07 2.83 -5.94
N ILE A 123 -0.44 1.67 -6.31
CA ILE A 123 -0.13 0.45 -5.55
C ILE A 123 1.19 -0.21 -5.96
N HIS A 124 1.87 0.34 -6.97
CA HIS A 124 3.20 -0.12 -7.35
C HIS A 124 4.26 0.54 -6.48
N ARG A 125 5.23 -0.26 -6.04
CA ARG A 125 6.43 0.24 -5.34
C ARG A 125 7.31 0.99 -6.34
N ILE A 126 7.39 2.29 -6.19
CA ILE A 126 8.14 3.15 -7.13
C ILE A 126 9.65 2.96 -7.02
N SER A 127 10.16 2.48 -5.89
CA SER A 127 11.56 2.11 -5.70
C SER A 127 11.94 0.77 -6.33
N PHE A 128 10.94 -0.06 -6.73
CA PHE A 128 11.20 -1.38 -7.27
C PHE A 128 11.70 -1.32 -8.71
N ALA A 129 12.94 -1.78 -8.95
CA ALA A 129 13.64 -1.63 -10.21
C ALA A 129 12.83 -1.98 -11.48
N PRO A 130 12.02 -3.05 -11.53
CA PRO A 130 11.15 -3.32 -12.68
C PRO A 130 10.07 -2.28 -12.93
N VAL A 131 9.65 -1.51 -11.89
CA VAL A 131 8.59 -0.49 -11.95
C VAL A 131 9.16 0.88 -12.30
N VAL A 132 10.38 1.20 -11.84
CA VAL A 132 11.05 2.50 -12.03
C VAL A 132 10.95 3.01 -13.47
N LYS A 133 11.22 2.14 -14.44
CA LYS A 133 11.19 2.50 -15.87
C LYS A 133 9.81 2.75 -16.47
N TYR A 134 8.75 2.41 -15.73
CA TYR A 134 7.36 2.59 -16.15
C TYR A 134 6.65 3.67 -15.34
N GLN A 135 7.37 4.34 -14.47
CA GLN A 135 6.86 5.56 -13.84
C GLN A 135 6.58 6.56 -14.96
N ARG A 136 5.31 6.88 -15.16
CA ARG A 136 4.97 7.98 -16.04
C ARG A 136 5.41 9.25 -15.34
N VAL A 137 6.38 9.92 -15.95
CA VAL A 137 6.86 11.20 -15.49
C VAL A 137 5.67 12.18 -15.48
N GLU A 138 5.64 13.09 -14.52
CA GLU A 138 4.61 14.11 -14.31
C GLU A 138 4.29 14.99 -15.54
N GLU A 139 5.03 14.81 -16.63
CA GLU A 139 4.89 15.56 -17.88
C GLU A 139 3.51 15.49 -18.55
N ASP A 140 2.75 14.41 -18.29
CA ASP A 140 1.39 14.22 -18.85
C ASP A 140 0.27 14.84 -18.00
N LEU A 141 0.56 15.32 -16.77
CA LEU A 141 -0.46 15.98 -15.94
C LEU A 141 -0.78 17.35 -16.55
N PRO A 142 -2.09 17.69 -16.75
CA PRO A 142 -2.45 18.99 -17.27
C PRO A 142 -1.78 20.12 -16.48
N ARG A 143 -0.92 20.89 -17.14
CA ARG A 143 -0.12 21.96 -16.52
C ARG A 143 -0.98 22.94 -15.74
N GLN A 144 -2.19 23.19 -16.20
CA GLN A 144 -3.17 24.09 -15.57
C GLN A 144 -3.61 23.55 -14.19
N LEU A 145 -3.90 22.24 -14.07
CA LEU A 145 -4.30 21.63 -12.79
C LEU A 145 -3.16 21.63 -11.77
N LYS A 146 -1.94 21.37 -12.25
CA LYS A 146 -0.75 21.43 -11.40
C LYS A 146 -0.51 22.87 -10.91
N ALA A 147 -0.50 23.83 -11.82
CA ALA A 147 -0.24 25.23 -11.50
C ALA A 147 -1.31 25.80 -10.55
N SER A 148 -2.59 25.52 -10.78
CA SER A 148 -3.68 26.01 -9.93
C SER A 148 -3.65 25.41 -8.51
N LEU A 149 -3.22 24.16 -8.34
CA LEU A 149 -3.02 23.56 -7.02
C LEU A 149 -1.84 24.23 -6.28
N GLU A 150 -0.76 24.49 -6.99
CA GLU A 150 0.44 25.13 -6.42
C GLU A 150 0.21 26.60 -6.06
N GLN A 151 -0.79 27.26 -6.65
CA GLN A 151 -1.18 28.65 -6.37
C GLN A 151 -2.04 28.80 -5.12
N CYS A 152 -2.61 27.72 -4.56
CA CYS A 152 -3.38 27.81 -3.32
C CYS A 152 -2.48 28.24 -2.16
N ASP A 153 -2.77 29.38 -1.54
CA ASP A 153 -1.95 29.98 -0.49
C ASP A 153 -2.48 29.78 0.93
N SER A 154 -3.63 29.13 1.07
CA SER A 154 -4.24 28.77 2.35
C SER A 154 -4.82 27.36 2.32
N VAL A 155 -5.01 26.76 3.51
CA VAL A 155 -5.68 25.47 3.67
C VAL A 155 -7.11 25.52 3.10
N LEU A 156 -7.81 26.63 3.32
CA LEU A 156 -9.17 26.82 2.81
C LEU A 156 -9.22 26.84 1.28
N GLU A 157 -8.34 27.59 0.63
CA GLU A 157 -8.23 27.63 -0.84
C GLU A 157 -7.90 26.25 -1.40
N LEU A 158 -7.01 25.52 -0.74
CA LEU A 158 -6.63 24.17 -1.16
C LEU A 158 -7.82 23.19 -1.07
N HIS A 159 -8.67 23.29 -0.04
CA HIS A 159 -9.89 22.50 0.08
C HIS A 159 -10.90 22.87 -1.02
N CYS A 160 -11.13 24.17 -1.24
CA CYS A 160 -11.98 24.66 -2.33
C CYS A 160 -11.50 24.19 -3.70
N TRP A 161 -10.16 24.14 -3.89
CA TRP A 161 -9.58 23.64 -5.14
C TRP A 161 -9.98 22.19 -5.43
N VAL A 162 -10.00 21.31 -4.40
CA VAL A 162 -10.46 19.92 -4.54
C VAL A 162 -11.90 19.85 -5.00
N ASP A 163 -12.77 20.66 -4.39
CA ASP A 163 -14.21 20.66 -4.71
C ASP A 163 -14.48 21.15 -6.13
N VAL A 164 -13.72 22.15 -6.58
CA VAL A 164 -13.90 22.73 -7.92
C VAL A 164 -13.22 21.92 -9.02
N ASN A 165 -12.01 21.39 -8.76
CA ASN A 165 -11.21 20.81 -9.84
C ASN A 165 -11.12 19.28 -9.79
N LEU A 166 -11.02 18.68 -8.60
CA LEU A 166 -10.79 17.24 -8.47
C LEU A 166 -12.09 16.44 -8.42
N ARG A 167 -13.08 16.86 -7.63
CA ARG A 167 -14.36 16.14 -7.52
C ARG A 167 -15.15 16.04 -8.83
N PRO A 168 -15.35 17.14 -9.61
CA PRO A 168 -16.07 17.06 -10.88
C PRO A 168 -15.32 16.30 -11.97
N ALA A 169 -13.99 16.23 -11.85
CA ALA A 169 -13.12 15.51 -12.78
C ALA A 169 -12.95 14.03 -12.42
N TYR A 170 -13.47 13.60 -11.25
CA TYR A 170 -13.41 12.22 -10.80
C TYR A 170 -14.12 11.30 -11.81
N GLY A 171 -13.42 10.30 -12.33
CA GLY A 171 -13.90 9.44 -13.40
C GLY A 171 -13.61 9.93 -14.83
N LYS A 172 -13.20 11.20 -15.01
CA LYS A 172 -12.79 11.75 -16.31
C LYS A 172 -11.29 11.89 -16.46
N LEU A 173 -10.57 12.05 -15.33
CA LEU A 173 -9.12 12.11 -15.33
C LEU A 173 -8.52 10.70 -15.32
N LYS A 174 -7.35 10.55 -15.96
CA LYS A 174 -6.55 9.33 -15.82
C LYS A 174 -6.25 9.10 -14.34
N LEU A 175 -6.39 7.86 -13.88
CA LEU A 175 -6.22 7.52 -12.45
C LEU A 175 -4.86 7.97 -11.89
N VAL A 176 -3.79 7.82 -12.70
CA VAL A 176 -2.43 8.31 -12.38
C VAL A 176 -2.40 9.81 -12.09
N TRP A 177 -3.20 10.61 -12.79
CA TRP A 177 -3.29 12.05 -12.55
C TRP A 177 -4.01 12.35 -11.25
N VAL A 178 -5.09 11.63 -10.95
CA VAL A 178 -5.82 11.78 -9.68
C VAL A 178 -4.90 11.51 -8.50
N GLU A 179 -4.08 10.48 -8.58
CA GLU A 179 -3.14 10.11 -7.52
C GLU A 179 -1.98 11.09 -7.39
N THR A 180 -1.44 11.54 -8.51
CA THR A 180 -0.41 12.59 -8.50
C THR A 180 -0.95 13.88 -7.88
N LEU A 181 -2.18 14.27 -8.22
CA LEU A 181 -2.85 15.43 -7.63
C LEU A 181 -3.12 15.25 -6.13
N ARG A 182 -3.56 14.06 -5.69
CA ARG A 182 -3.75 13.73 -4.26
C ARG A 182 -2.45 13.82 -3.47
N ARG A 183 -1.35 13.28 -4.00
CA ARG A 183 -0.05 13.38 -3.35
C ARG A 183 0.39 14.84 -3.22
N ARG A 184 0.35 15.61 -4.31
CA ARG A 184 0.67 17.04 -4.29
C ARG A 184 -0.22 17.86 -3.37
N TYR A 185 -1.52 17.52 -3.34
CA TYR A 185 -2.46 18.10 -2.40
C TYR A 185 -2.03 17.83 -0.94
N ALA A 186 -1.69 16.59 -0.60
CA ALA A 186 -1.25 16.23 0.74
C ALA A 186 0.06 16.94 1.13
N GLU A 187 1.02 17.02 0.22
CA GLU A 187 2.27 17.76 0.41
C GLU A 187 2.03 19.26 0.62
N ARG A 188 1.13 19.86 -0.17
CA ARG A 188 0.77 21.28 -0.05
C ARG A 188 -0.01 21.54 1.23
N LEU A 189 -0.94 20.66 1.57
CA LEU A 189 -1.73 20.74 2.81
C LEU A 189 -0.81 20.74 4.04
N ALA A 190 0.16 19.83 4.11
CA ALA A 190 1.10 19.76 5.22
C ALA A 190 1.91 21.08 5.36
N LYS A 191 2.39 21.63 4.24
CA LYS A 191 3.12 22.91 4.24
C LYS A 191 2.28 24.08 4.69
N LEU A 192 1.04 24.17 4.21
CA LEU A 192 0.11 25.27 4.56
C LEU A 192 -0.37 25.15 6.00
N ALA A 193 -0.74 23.95 6.46
CA ALA A 193 -1.16 23.69 7.84
C ALA A 193 -0.05 24.05 8.84
N TYR A 194 1.21 23.69 8.56
CA TYR A 194 2.35 24.11 9.37
C TYR A 194 2.50 25.63 9.39
N ARG A 195 2.41 26.31 8.23
CA ARG A 195 2.50 27.78 8.12
C ARG A 195 1.38 28.50 8.86
N GLU A 196 0.18 27.94 8.86
CA GLU A 196 -1.01 28.50 9.53
C GLU A 196 -1.12 28.08 11.02
N GLY A 197 -0.15 27.29 11.54
CA GLY A 197 -0.17 26.82 12.94
C GLY A 197 -1.27 25.81 13.24
N LEU A 198 -1.75 25.09 12.21
CA LEU A 198 -2.79 24.06 12.30
C LEU A 198 -2.24 22.65 12.47
N ALA A 199 -0.92 22.49 12.39
CA ALA A 199 -0.19 21.23 12.60
C ALA A 199 1.04 21.47 13.46
N GLU A 200 1.26 20.58 14.44
CA GLU A 200 2.49 20.51 15.24
C GLU A 200 3.60 19.77 14.48
#